data_42dc231aaaa73dc8c14ff281c738e72e
#
_entry.id   42dc231aaaa73dc8c14ff281c738e72e
#
_cell.length_a   1.000
_cell.length_b   1.000
_cell.length_c   1.000
_cell.angle_alpha   90.00
_cell.angle_beta   90.00
_cell.angle_gamma   90.00
#
_symmetry.space_group_name_H-M   'P 1'
#
loop_
_entity.id
_entity.type
_entity.pdbx_description
1 polymer ?
#
loop_
_entity_poly.entity_id
_entity_poly.type
_entity_poly.pdbx_seq_one_letter_code
_entity_poly.pdbx_strand_id
1 'polypeptide(L)'
;MSTKKNVEAIYPLSPQQKGMLLECLSTDMPDLHLERLTWVLHGELDLAAFARAWERVIAHHSIFRTAFAWKGQEEPLQAVLERVRLPLTVEDLRDRMPDGQEAAFRAYLQSDLEQGFDMSRAPLMRLALFRTGEREHRLVWTHHHILMDGWCRPVVIAEFSALYRAFRRGEKLDLPPTRPYRDYIVWLRSKEAEKPQAERFWRETLRGLTGPTPFGEPAGPPPAGVVPQHRAHTIRVPDDTASRLRDLARQHRLTLNTVVQGAWALLLSRYSGQSDVVFGTTVSGRPAELPGVETMIGLFINTLPLRVAVPVGDRVWSWLAELQARHLEARTYETCSAGEIHQWSGLPGSVPLYESLLVFENYPAQSRHVQDAAGADASSSGMQLASTDGTISAITRHPLTLIGEEAGSDLRVVLLYDDLRLDGGDVARIGAHLQTVLSGFVTGPEPSLADLLERIPAAERPRVRVVGAAAEERPYVAPRTPTETTLAQIWAEVLGLPRVGVHDSFLELGGHSLLGIRILGRINDAFGLKLPLLRLYEAPTLGDLATTVAQALAEKADAELLARLLEEVEQGETLR
;
A
#
# COMPACT_ATOMS: atom_id res chain seq x y z
N MET A 1 13.73 15.43 30.64
CA MET A 1 14.80 16.28 30.11
C MET A 1 15.45 15.63 28.90
N SER A 2 15.56 16.40 27.79
CA SER A 2 16.43 16.20 26.63
C SER A 2 16.07 15.14 25.59
N THR A 3 14.88 15.21 25.02
CA THR A 3 14.54 14.52 23.75
C THR A 3 14.80 15.37 22.48
N LYS A 4 15.20 16.62 22.65
CA LYS A 4 15.46 17.56 21.52
C LYS A 4 16.80 17.36 20.77
N LYS A 5 17.68 16.44 21.20
CA LYS A 5 19.05 16.33 20.67
C LYS A 5 19.23 15.33 19.53
N ASN A 6 18.22 14.61 19.05
CA ASN A 6 18.37 13.62 17.99
C ASN A 6 17.31 13.73 16.88
N VAL A 7 16.68 14.90 16.69
CA VAL A 7 15.68 15.13 15.65
C VAL A 7 16.21 16.14 14.65
N GLU A 8 16.35 15.72 13.40
CA GLU A 8 16.82 16.55 12.27
C GLU A 8 15.68 17.39 11.67
N ALA A 9 14.49 16.79 11.51
CA ALA A 9 13.33 17.44 10.91
C ALA A 9 12.01 16.84 11.39
N ILE A 10 10.94 17.66 11.38
CA ILE A 10 9.56 17.22 11.63
C ILE A 10 8.67 17.85 10.56
N TYR A 11 7.80 17.04 9.94
CA TYR A 11 6.87 17.50 8.91
C TYR A 11 5.67 16.54 8.80
N PRO A 12 4.55 16.94 8.17
CA PRO A 12 3.37 16.09 8.03
C PRO A 12 3.62 14.88 7.13
N LEU A 13 2.71 13.92 7.21
CA LEU A 13 2.69 12.75 6.34
C LEU A 13 2.09 13.11 4.97
N SER A 14 2.44 12.31 3.94
CA SER A 14 1.68 12.29 2.69
C SER A 14 0.30 11.68 2.90
N PRO A 15 -0.68 11.91 2.00
CA PRO A 15 -1.98 11.27 2.08
C PRO A 15 -1.90 9.74 2.15
N GLN A 16 -0.99 9.13 1.39
CA GLN A 16 -0.75 7.68 1.38
C GLN A 16 -0.15 7.18 2.70
N GLN A 17 0.84 7.89 3.23
CA GLN A 17 1.40 7.57 4.55
C GLN A 17 0.34 7.68 5.66
N LYS A 18 -0.52 8.72 5.61
CA LYS A 18 -1.65 8.85 6.54
C LYS A 18 -2.58 7.64 6.46
N GLY A 19 -2.95 7.22 5.25
CA GLY A 19 -3.80 6.04 5.03
C GLY A 19 -3.19 4.80 5.65
N MET A 20 -1.93 4.48 5.32
CA MET A 20 -1.22 3.31 5.85
C MET A 20 -1.07 3.35 7.38
N LEU A 21 -0.70 4.51 7.94
CA LEU A 21 -0.59 4.65 9.40
C LEU A 21 -1.92 4.37 10.09
N LEU A 22 -3.02 4.93 9.58
CA LEU A 22 -4.36 4.71 10.14
C LEU A 22 -4.79 3.24 10.02
N GLU A 23 -4.47 2.58 8.92
CA GLU A 23 -4.73 1.15 8.75
C GLU A 23 -3.95 0.31 9.77
N CYS A 24 -2.65 0.57 9.97
CA CYS A 24 -1.85 -0.12 10.98
C CYS A 24 -2.37 0.09 12.41
N LEU A 25 -2.91 1.28 12.69
CA LEU A 25 -3.44 1.59 14.02
C LEU A 25 -4.86 1.04 14.25
N SER A 26 -5.55 0.64 13.19
CA SER A 26 -6.94 0.18 13.22
C SER A 26 -7.09 -1.34 13.19
N THR A 27 -5.99 -2.08 13.07
CA THR A 27 -6.00 -3.54 12.98
C THR A 27 -4.91 -4.14 13.88
N ASP A 28 -5.19 -5.31 14.45
CA ASP A 28 -4.20 -6.10 15.20
C ASP A 28 -3.37 -7.00 14.28
N MET A 29 -3.09 -6.54 13.05
CA MET A 29 -2.28 -7.27 12.07
C MET A 29 -0.85 -6.70 12.05
N PRO A 30 0.12 -7.32 12.73
CA PRO A 30 1.48 -6.80 12.82
C PRO A 30 2.23 -6.85 11.49
N ASP A 31 1.81 -7.69 10.56
CA ASP A 31 2.37 -7.89 9.23
C ASP A 31 1.74 -7.03 8.13
N LEU A 32 0.73 -6.21 8.48
CA LEU A 32 0.12 -5.30 7.53
C LEU A 32 1.14 -4.30 6.99
N HIS A 33 1.21 -4.17 5.66
CA HIS A 33 2.17 -3.32 4.95
C HIS A 33 3.65 -3.66 5.20
N LEU A 34 3.97 -4.87 5.68
CA LEU A 34 5.33 -5.37 5.67
C LEU A 34 5.72 -5.84 4.28
N GLU A 35 6.87 -5.37 3.82
CA GLU A 35 7.53 -5.88 2.64
C GLU A 35 8.79 -6.63 3.04
N ARG A 36 8.92 -7.86 2.57
CA ARG A 36 10.06 -8.70 2.84
C ARG A 36 10.67 -9.24 1.56
N LEU A 37 11.96 -9.03 1.45
CA LEU A 37 12.78 -9.45 0.33
C LEU A 37 13.81 -10.46 0.82
N THR A 38 13.98 -11.55 0.09
CA THR A 38 14.94 -12.59 0.42
C THR A 38 15.88 -12.85 -0.75
N TRP A 39 17.15 -13.04 -0.47
CA TRP A 39 18.18 -13.37 -1.47
C TRP A 39 19.10 -14.47 -0.97
N VAL A 40 19.62 -15.27 -1.90
CA VAL A 40 20.81 -16.07 -1.66
C VAL A 40 22.03 -15.31 -2.18
N LEU A 41 23.01 -15.15 -1.33
CA LEU A 41 24.27 -14.51 -1.62
C LEU A 41 25.34 -15.59 -1.80
N HIS A 42 25.95 -15.66 -2.96
CA HIS A 42 27.06 -16.57 -3.21
C HIS A 42 28.38 -15.82 -3.20
N GLY A 43 29.41 -16.40 -2.62
CA GLY A 43 30.75 -15.84 -2.53
C GLY A 43 31.17 -15.52 -1.09
N GLU A 44 32.37 -14.94 -0.97
CA GLU A 44 32.87 -14.48 0.33
C GLU A 44 32.22 -13.17 0.73
N LEU A 45 31.59 -13.15 1.90
CA LEU A 45 30.95 -11.96 2.46
C LEU A 45 31.86 -11.32 3.52
N ASP A 46 32.21 -10.06 3.30
CA ASP A 46 32.80 -9.20 4.33
C ASP A 46 31.66 -8.54 5.14
N LEU A 47 31.39 -9.08 6.31
CA LEU A 47 30.30 -8.62 7.18
C LEU A 47 30.50 -7.16 7.65
N ALA A 48 31.74 -6.73 7.86
CA ALA A 48 32.03 -5.36 8.28
C ALA A 48 31.74 -4.36 7.15
N ALA A 49 32.18 -4.68 5.93
CA ALA A 49 31.87 -3.89 4.74
C ALA A 49 30.35 -3.88 4.46
N PHE A 50 29.67 -5.02 4.65
CA PHE A 50 28.22 -5.17 4.49
C PHE A 50 27.45 -4.25 5.46
N ALA A 51 27.73 -4.36 6.74
CA ALA A 51 27.06 -3.52 7.76
C ALA A 51 27.33 -2.04 7.51
N ARG A 52 28.57 -1.66 7.24
CA ARG A 52 28.96 -0.27 6.94
C ARG A 52 28.27 0.28 5.70
N ALA A 53 28.08 -0.53 4.65
CA ALA A 53 27.38 -0.11 3.44
C ALA A 53 25.90 0.22 3.74
N TRP A 54 25.20 -0.64 4.47
CA TRP A 54 23.83 -0.37 4.90
C TRP A 54 23.70 0.83 5.84
N GLU A 55 24.61 0.98 6.80
CA GLU A 55 24.65 2.17 7.65
C GLU A 55 24.82 3.46 6.83
N ARG A 56 25.62 3.41 5.77
CA ARG A 56 25.79 4.56 4.87
C ARG A 56 24.55 4.86 4.05
N VAL A 57 23.83 3.84 3.54
CA VAL A 57 22.53 3.99 2.86
C VAL A 57 21.51 4.62 3.79
N ILE A 58 21.38 4.10 5.03
CA ILE A 58 20.45 4.65 6.03
C ILE A 58 20.78 6.11 6.38
N ALA A 59 22.06 6.42 6.52
CA ALA A 59 22.51 7.79 6.80
C ALA A 59 22.22 8.73 5.63
N HIS A 60 22.30 8.23 4.38
CA HIS A 60 22.09 9.01 3.18
C HIS A 60 20.62 9.39 2.96
N HIS A 61 19.70 8.46 3.18
CA HIS A 61 18.28 8.67 2.98
C HIS A 61 17.54 8.93 4.29
N SER A 62 17.05 10.14 4.47
CA SER A 62 16.35 10.58 5.69
C SER A 62 15.13 9.72 6.03
N ILE A 63 14.44 9.17 5.02
CA ILE A 63 13.24 8.35 5.22
C ILE A 63 13.52 7.08 6.05
N PHE A 64 14.70 6.46 5.93
CA PHE A 64 15.07 5.30 6.74
C PHE A 64 15.35 5.66 8.21
N ARG A 65 15.48 6.95 8.52
CA ARG A 65 15.64 7.47 9.87
C ARG A 65 14.37 8.11 10.43
N THR A 66 13.24 7.83 9.79
CA THR A 66 11.95 8.43 10.10
C THR A 66 11.12 7.56 11.02
N ALA A 67 10.55 8.17 12.06
CA ALA A 67 9.53 7.63 12.94
C ALA A 67 8.26 8.47 12.82
N PHE A 68 7.11 7.89 13.19
CA PHE A 68 5.82 8.56 13.08
C PHE A 68 5.28 8.92 14.47
N ALA A 69 4.76 10.13 14.61
CA ALA A 69 4.20 10.66 15.85
C ALA A 69 2.75 11.05 15.61
N TRP A 70 1.84 10.46 16.36
CA TRP A 70 0.40 10.72 16.24
C TRP A 70 -0.27 11.00 17.59
N LYS A 71 0.28 10.44 18.69
CA LYS A 71 -0.31 10.60 20.03
C LYS A 71 -0.22 12.05 20.48
N GLY A 72 -1.37 12.64 20.82
CA GLY A 72 -1.44 14.04 21.27
C GLY A 72 -1.19 15.09 20.18
N GLN A 73 -1.24 14.72 18.90
CA GLN A 73 -1.13 15.63 17.77
C GLN A 73 -2.48 15.80 17.07
N GLU A 74 -2.78 17.00 16.59
CA GLU A 74 -3.97 17.26 15.74
C GLU A 74 -3.86 16.49 14.42
N GLU A 75 -2.67 16.48 13.81
CA GLU A 75 -2.34 15.68 12.63
C GLU A 75 -1.10 14.82 12.89
N PRO A 76 -1.06 13.59 12.35
CA PRO A 76 0.15 12.77 12.40
C PRO A 76 1.34 13.47 11.74
N LEU A 77 2.49 13.35 12.39
CA LEU A 77 3.76 13.93 11.96
C LEU A 77 4.80 12.82 11.74
N GLN A 78 5.72 13.04 10.84
CA GLN A 78 6.92 12.23 10.72
C GLN A 78 8.14 13.01 11.23
N ALA A 79 8.93 12.34 12.09
CA ALA A 79 10.12 12.87 12.71
C ALA A 79 11.37 12.13 12.16
N VAL A 80 12.23 12.87 11.49
CA VAL A 80 13.52 12.37 11.00
C VAL A 80 14.54 12.47 12.13
N LEU A 81 15.18 11.35 12.46
CA LEU A 81 16.25 11.31 13.44
C LEU A 81 17.62 11.59 12.79
N GLU A 82 18.53 12.25 13.50
CA GLU A 82 19.89 12.47 13.00
C GLU A 82 20.64 11.16 12.78
N ARG A 83 20.44 10.20 13.70
CA ARG A 83 21.11 8.89 13.67
C ARG A 83 20.19 7.79 14.16
N VAL A 84 20.26 6.65 13.50
CA VAL A 84 19.62 5.39 13.94
C VAL A 84 20.65 4.26 13.85
N ARG A 85 20.44 3.22 14.64
CA ARG A 85 21.27 2.02 14.57
C ARG A 85 20.65 1.05 13.55
N LEU A 86 21.48 0.44 12.70
CA LEU A 86 21.04 -0.62 11.79
C LEU A 86 20.64 -1.87 12.60
N PRO A 87 19.42 -2.36 12.52
CA PRO A 87 19.02 -3.64 13.07
C PRO A 87 19.50 -4.77 12.14
N LEU A 88 20.63 -5.37 12.46
CA LEU A 88 21.21 -6.49 11.71
C LEU A 88 21.37 -7.69 12.63
N THR A 89 20.65 -8.78 12.30
CA THR A 89 20.82 -10.09 12.93
C THR A 89 21.72 -10.94 12.05
N VAL A 90 22.68 -11.63 12.66
CA VAL A 90 23.58 -12.57 11.94
C VAL A 90 23.54 -13.89 12.67
N GLU A 91 23.23 -14.97 11.96
CA GLU A 91 23.19 -16.33 12.52
C GLU A 91 24.01 -17.28 11.63
N ASP A 92 24.86 -18.10 12.24
CA ASP A 92 25.60 -19.16 11.55
C ASP A 92 24.85 -20.48 11.66
N LEU A 93 24.39 -21.00 10.54
CA LEU A 93 23.61 -22.24 10.45
C LEU A 93 24.41 -23.42 9.91
N ARG A 94 25.71 -23.27 9.67
CA ARG A 94 26.55 -24.30 9.03
C ARG A 94 26.61 -25.59 9.82
N ASP A 95 26.47 -25.54 11.14
CA ASP A 95 26.45 -26.72 12.00
C ASP A 95 25.14 -27.53 11.91
N ARG A 96 24.11 -27.00 11.21
CA ARG A 96 22.84 -27.67 11.01
C ARG A 96 22.80 -28.40 9.67
N MET A 97 22.13 -29.55 9.63
CA MET A 97 21.79 -30.22 8.39
C MET A 97 20.88 -29.35 7.50
N PRO A 98 20.83 -29.52 6.17
CA PRO A 98 20.03 -28.67 5.27
C PRO A 98 18.58 -28.50 5.70
N ASP A 99 17.89 -29.57 6.15
CA ASP A 99 16.52 -29.48 6.64
C ASP A 99 16.42 -28.62 7.92
N GLY A 100 17.43 -28.70 8.79
CA GLY A 100 17.52 -27.88 9.99
C GLY A 100 17.81 -26.40 9.69
N GLN A 101 18.60 -26.11 8.65
CA GLN A 101 18.81 -24.74 8.16
C GLN A 101 17.51 -24.16 7.60
N GLU A 102 16.80 -24.93 6.78
CA GLU A 102 15.52 -24.50 6.20
C GLU A 102 14.46 -24.29 7.27
N ALA A 103 14.38 -25.17 8.29
CA ALA A 103 13.46 -25.03 9.41
C ALA A 103 13.75 -23.76 10.23
N ALA A 104 15.02 -23.46 10.50
CA ALA A 104 15.43 -22.26 11.20
C ALA A 104 15.12 -20.99 10.41
N PHE A 105 15.38 -21.00 9.12
CA PHE A 105 15.06 -19.89 8.24
C PHE A 105 13.56 -19.60 8.19
N ARG A 106 12.73 -20.65 8.03
CA ARG A 106 11.26 -20.50 8.07
C ARG A 106 10.75 -19.99 9.41
N ALA A 107 11.30 -20.50 10.51
CA ALA A 107 10.94 -20.02 11.85
C ALA A 107 11.26 -18.52 12.01
N TYR A 108 12.42 -18.08 11.52
CA TYR A 108 12.74 -16.65 11.49
C TYR A 108 11.74 -15.85 10.65
N LEU A 109 11.42 -16.31 9.44
CA LEU A 109 10.47 -15.61 8.57
C LEU A 109 9.09 -15.47 9.22
N GLN A 110 8.64 -16.47 9.96
CA GLN A 110 7.39 -16.42 10.70
C GLN A 110 7.45 -15.43 11.86
N SER A 111 8.48 -15.54 12.70
CA SER A 111 8.70 -14.63 13.83
C SER A 111 8.87 -13.17 13.40
N ASP A 112 9.50 -12.95 12.23
CA ASP A 112 9.70 -11.63 11.65
C ASP A 112 8.37 -10.93 11.28
N LEU A 113 7.39 -11.68 10.75
CA LEU A 113 6.06 -11.15 10.48
C LEU A 113 5.31 -10.82 11.78
N GLU A 114 5.35 -11.74 12.74
CA GLU A 114 4.67 -11.58 14.04
C GLU A 114 5.23 -10.38 14.85
N GLN A 115 6.51 -10.08 14.69
CA GLN A 115 7.16 -8.96 15.36
C GLN A 115 6.63 -7.60 14.89
N GLY A 116 6.27 -7.45 13.61
CA GLY A 116 5.85 -6.18 13.04
C GLY A 116 6.85 -5.03 13.22
N PHE A 117 6.34 -3.80 13.24
CA PHE A 117 7.10 -2.59 13.56
C PHE A 117 6.32 -1.67 14.50
N ASP A 118 7.00 -1.09 15.47
CA ASP A 118 6.50 0.04 16.25
C ASP A 118 6.69 1.32 15.41
N MET A 119 5.61 1.85 14.86
CA MET A 119 5.63 3.02 13.98
C MET A 119 6.24 4.26 14.63
N SER A 120 6.30 4.32 15.96
CA SER A 120 6.90 5.42 16.71
C SER A 120 8.43 5.34 16.84
N ARG A 121 9.06 4.28 16.32
CA ARG A 121 10.49 4.01 16.49
C ARG A 121 11.19 3.75 15.16
N ALA A 122 12.13 4.61 14.81
CA ALA A 122 13.01 4.38 13.66
C ALA A 122 14.23 3.49 14.03
N PRO A 123 14.74 2.69 13.08
CA PRO A 123 14.29 2.55 11.70
C PRO A 123 13.14 1.52 11.56
N LEU A 124 12.23 1.76 10.63
CA LEU A 124 11.16 0.81 10.29
C LEU A 124 11.65 -0.19 9.21
N MET A 125 12.85 -0.67 9.38
CA MET A 125 13.46 -1.72 8.59
C MET A 125 14.44 -2.54 9.43
N ARG A 126 14.68 -3.79 9.03
CA ARG A 126 15.66 -4.68 9.64
C ARG A 126 16.24 -5.65 8.63
N LEU A 127 17.42 -6.15 8.93
CA LEU A 127 18.15 -7.11 8.11
C LEU A 127 18.44 -8.36 8.95
N ALA A 128 18.40 -9.52 8.30
CA ALA A 128 18.91 -10.75 8.87
C ALA A 128 19.77 -11.49 7.84
N LEU A 129 20.88 -12.00 8.28
CA LEU A 129 21.86 -12.71 7.47
C LEU A 129 22.11 -14.08 8.09
N PHE A 130 21.85 -15.14 7.34
CA PHE A 130 22.06 -16.53 7.73
C PHE A 130 23.19 -17.12 6.92
N ARG A 131 24.26 -17.56 7.56
CA ARG A 131 25.33 -18.27 6.90
C ARG A 131 24.96 -19.73 6.77
N THR A 132 24.68 -20.19 5.55
CA THR A 132 24.25 -21.57 5.26
C THR A 132 25.40 -22.45 4.75
N GLY A 133 26.47 -21.82 4.25
CA GLY A 133 27.65 -22.51 3.74
C GLY A 133 28.92 -21.67 3.92
N GLU A 134 30.06 -22.21 3.47
CA GLU A 134 31.33 -21.46 3.50
C GLU A 134 31.28 -20.20 2.65
N ARG A 135 30.57 -20.26 1.53
CA ARG A 135 30.43 -19.17 0.54
C ARG A 135 28.98 -18.94 0.17
N GLU A 136 28.03 -19.28 1.07
CA GLU A 136 26.62 -19.11 0.84
C GLU A 136 25.94 -18.49 2.07
N HIS A 137 25.13 -17.48 1.84
CA HIS A 137 24.37 -16.78 2.85
C HIS A 137 22.94 -16.54 2.34
N ARG A 138 21.96 -16.51 3.25
CA ARG A 138 20.62 -16.03 2.97
C ARG A 138 20.44 -14.67 3.63
N LEU A 139 20.03 -13.68 2.86
CA LEU A 139 19.73 -12.33 3.33
C LEU A 139 18.22 -12.12 3.34
N VAL A 140 17.72 -11.57 4.44
CA VAL A 140 16.35 -11.07 4.57
C VAL A 140 16.41 -9.58 4.83
N TRP A 141 15.71 -8.80 4.02
CA TRP A 141 15.46 -7.38 4.25
C TRP A 141 13.96 -7.17 4.43
N THR A 142 13.55 -6.82 5.64
CA THR A 142 12.16 -6.49 5.97
C THR A 142 12.05 -5.01 6.25
N HIS A 143 11.05 -4.36 5.65
CA HIS A 143 10.75 -2.96 5.90
C HIS A 143 9.24 -2.71 5.85
N HIS A 144 8.81 -1.62 6.48
CA HIS A 144 7.44 -1.17 6.38
C HIS A 144 7.25 -0.34 5.10
N HIS A 145 6.19 -0.63 4.34
CA HIS A 145 5.90 0.03 3.06
C HIS A 145 5.68 1.55 3.18
N ILE A 146 5.35 2.06 4.37
CA ILE A 146 5.22 3.50 4.64
C ILE A 146 6.52 4.29 4.38
N LEU A 147 7.69 3.61 4.40
CA LEU A 147 8.97 4.23 4.13
C LEU A 147 9.21 4.45 2.64
N MET A 148 8.82 3.49 1.79
CA MET A 148 9.15 3.53 0.37
C MET A 148 8.27 2.59 -0.44
N ASP A 149 8.16 2.86 -1.74
CA ASP A 149 7.51 2.02 -2.73
C ASP A 149 8.53 1.16 -3.51
N GLY A 150 8.00 0.28 -4.38
CA GLY A 150 8.81 -0.65 -5.17
C GLY A 150 9.82 0.03 -6.11
N TRP A 151 9.53 1.26 -6.57
CA TRP A 151 10.47 2.05 -7.40
C TRP A 151 11.79 2.34 -6.67
N CYS A 152 11.75 2.47 -5.35
CA CYS A 152 12.92 2.80 -4.53
C CYS A 152 13.91 1.63 -4.41
N ARG A 153 13.43 0.38 -4.49
CA ARG A 153 14.25 -0.82 -4.23
C ARG A 153 15.49 -0.91 -5.13
N PRO A 154 15.38 -0.75 -6.46
CA PRO A 154 16.57 -0.78 -7.35
C PRO A 154 17.60 0.30 -6.99
N VAL A 155 17.15 1.50 -6.61
CA VAL A 155 18.04 2.60 -6.22
C VAL A 155 18.83 2.22 -4.97
N VAL A 156 18.14 1.77 -3.93
CA VAL A 156 18.76 1.35 -2.65
C VAL A 156 19.74 0.21 -2.86
N ILE A 157 19.37 -0.82 -3.64
CA ILE A 157 20.23 -1.97 -3.90
C ILE A 157 21.46 -1.57 -4.72
N ALA A 158 21.33 -0.68 -5.71
CA ALA A 158 22.44 -0.18 -6.50
C ALA A 158 23.44 0.60 -5.64
N GLU A 159 22.96 1.49 -4.77
CA GLU A 159 23.80 2.26 -3.84
C GLU A 159 24.50 1.35 -2.83
N PHE A 160 23.76 0.42 -2.20
CA PHE A 160 24.32 -0.58 -1.31
C PHE A 160 25.44 -1.39 -2.00
N SER A 161 25.18 -1.88 -3.21
CA SER A 161 26.14 -2.69 -3.95
C SER A 161 27.41 -1.90 -4.31
N ALA A 162 27.28 -0.64 -4.69
CA ALA A 162 28.42 0.25 -4.98
C ALA A 162 29.25 0.50 -3.72
N LEU A 163 28.61 0.84 -2.61
CA LEU A 163 29.25 1.06 -1.30
C LEU A 163 29.95 -0.20 -0.79
N TYR A 164 29.28 -1.35 -0.85
CA TYR A 164 29.84 -2.62 -0.42
C TYR A 164 31.12 -2.97 -1.19
N ARG A 165 31.10 -2.84 -2.53
CA ARG A 165 32.30 -3.07 -3.38
C ARG A 165 33.45 -2.13 -3.03
N ALA A 166 33.16 -0.84 -2.83
CA ALA A 166 34.19 0.15 -2.44
C ALA A 166 34.79 -0.19 -1.07
N PHE A 167 33.92 -0.47 -0.06
CA PHE A 167 34.39 -0.75 1.30
C PHE A 167 35.19 -2.05 1.42
N ARG A 168 34.86 -3.09 0.63
CA ARG A 168 35.68 -4.30 0.52
C ARG A 168 37.09 -4.02 0.01
N ARG A 169 37.24 -3.02 -0.85
CA ARG A 169 38.55 -2.59 -1.37
C ARG A 169 39.26 -1.57 -0.47
N GLY A 170 38.66 -1.21 0.66
CA GLY A 170 39.17 -0.18 1.56
C GLY A 170 39.04 1.24 1.00
N GLU A 171 38.23 1.42 -0.04
CA GLU A 171 37.98 2.69 -0.70
C GLU A 171 36.90 3.50 -0.01
N LYS A 172 36.91 4.82 -0.20
CA LYS A 172 35.80 5.71 0.16
C LYS A 172 34.97 5.92 -1.10
N LEU A 173 33.65 5.86 -0.92
CA LEU A 173 32.69 6.20 -1.96
C LEU A 173 31.67 7.18 -1.37
N ASP A 174 31.50 8.31 -2.01
CA ASP A 174 30.43 9.27 -1.71
C ASP A 174 29.31 9.08 -2.74
N LEU A 175 28.09 8.89 -2.21
CA LEU A 175 26.90 8.79 -3.04
C LEU A 175 26.52 10.18 -3.58
N PRO A 176 25.96 10.26 -4.79
CA PRO A 176 25.39 11.50 -5.31
C PRO A 176 24.38 12.10 -4.34
N PRO A 177 24.29 13.43 -4.21
CA PRO A 177 23.30 14.05 -3.34
C PRO A 177 21.88 13.72 -3.82
N THR A 178 21.03 13.31 -2.91
CA THR A 178 19.60 13.06 -3.16
C THR A 178 18.73 14.08 -2.42
N ARG A 179 17.54 14.36 -2.96
CA ARG A 179 16.59 15.21 -2.29
C ARG A 179 15.86 14.44 -1.16
N PRO A 180 15.63 15.07 -0.01
CA PRO A 180 14.86 14.44 1.06
C PRO A 180 13.37 14.34 0.70
N TYR A 181 12.69 13.32 1.20
CA TYR A 181 11.24 13.12 1.01
C TYR A 181 10.39 14.32 1.44
N ARG A 182 10.90 15.13 2.37
CA ARG A 182 10.27 16.40 2.78
C ARG A 182 9.96 17.32 1.60
N ASP A 183 10.82 17.36 0.58
CA ASP A 183 10.61 18.22 -0.60
C ASP A 183 9.37 17.80 -1.39
N TYR A 184 9.07 16.49 -1.43
CA TYR A 184 7.81 15.99 -2.00
C TYR A 184 6.60 16.41 -1.17
N ILE A 185 6.69 16.38 0.16
CA ILE A 185 5.60 16.87 1.03
C ILE A 185 5.34 18.37 0.82
N VAL A 186 6.40 19.17 0.64
CA VAL A 186 6.25 20.60 0.30
C VAL A 186 5.58 20.78 -1.06
N TRP A 187 5.99 19.97 -2.05
CA TRP A 187 5.36 19.98 -3.38
C TRP A 187 3.88 19.58 -3.32
N LEU A 188 3.51 18.52 -2.59
CA LEU A 188 2.12 18.12 -2.39
C LEU A 188 1.26 19.25 -1.82
N ARG A 189 1.78 19.98 -0.83
CA ARG A 189 1.07 21.13 -0.25
C ARG A 189 0.84 22.26 -1.25
N SER A 190 1.76 22.47 -2.19
CA SER A 190 1.56 23.46 -3.25
C SER A 190 0.42 23.09 -4.20
N LYS A 191 0.05 21.81 -4.28
CA LYS A 191 -1.06 21.30 -5.11
C LYS A 191 -2.43 21.40 -4.45
N GLU A 192 -2.52 21.81 -3.20
CA GLU A 192 -3.83 21.95 -2.51
C GLU A 192 -4.76 22.96 -3.18
N ALA A 193 -4.23 23.98 -3.83
CA ALA A 193 -5.02 24.95 -4.58
C ALA A 193 -5.72 24.33 -5.82
N GLU A 194 -5.25 23.19 -6.30
CA GLU A 194 -5.84 22.47 -7.45
C GLU A 194 -6.98 21.52 -7.04
N LYS A 195 -7.22 21.28 -5.74
CA LYS A 195 -8.26 20.38 -5.22
C LYS A 195 -9.67 20.64 -5.78
N PRO A 196 -10.16 21.87 -5.93
CA PRO A 196 -11.48 22.08 -6.51
C PRO A 196 -11.61 21.61 -7.96
N GLN A 197 -10.52 21.60 -8.73
CA GLN A 197 -10.49 21.09 -10.10
C GLN A 197 -10.50 19.55 -10.08
N ALA A 198 -9.69 18.95 -9.19
CA ALA A 198 -9.66 17.52 -8.98
C ALA A 198 -11.03 16.98 -8.55
N GLU A 199 -11.71 17.65 -7.62
CA GLU A 199 -13.06 17.28 -7.19
C GLU A 199 -14.05 17.28 -8.37
N ARG A 200 -14.05 18.32 -9.21
CA ARG A 200 -14.92 18.37 -10.40
C ARG A 200 -14.65 17.20 -11.35
N PHE A 201 -13.38 16.95 -11.63
CA PHE A 201 -12.97 15.83 -12.49
C PHE A 201 -13.45 14.48 -11.94
N TRP A 202 -13.19 14.19 -10.67
CA TRP A 202 -13.58 12.91 -10.07
C TRP A 202 -15.08 12.74 -9.93
N ARG A 203 -15.83 13.82 -9.60
CA ARG A 203 -17.31 13.79 -9.60
C ARG A 203 -17.87 13.47 -10.96
N GLU A 204 -17.27 14.02 -12.04
CA GLU A 204 -17.70 13.74 -13.41
C GLU A 204 -17.35 12.32 -13.82
N THR A 205 -16.11 11.91 -13.59
CA THR A 205 -15.60 10.58 -13.96
C THR A 205 -16.37 9.45 -13.28
N LEU A 206 -16.74 9.64 -12.01
CA LEU A 206 -17.44 8.63 -11.21
C LEU A 206 -18.97 8.81 -11.19
N ARG A 207 -19.51 9.76 -11.94
CA ARG A 207 -20.95 10.03 -12.01
C ARG A 207 -21.73 8.77 -12.38
N GLY A 208 -22.74 8.41 -11.57
CA GLY A 208 -23.59 7.26 -11.80
C GLY A 208 -22.96 5.90 -11.46
N LEU A 209 -21.77 5.89 -10.85
CA LEU A 209 -21.22 4.67 -10.27
C LEU A 209 -22.08 4.25 -9.08
N THR A 210 -22.54 3.00 -9.04
CA THR A 210 -23.42 2.46 -8.00
C THR A 210 -22.69 1.52 -7.02
N GLY A 211 -21.47 1.15 -7.35
CA GLY A 211 -20.62 0.26 -6.55
C GLY A 211 -19.43 -0.28 -7.34
N PRO A 212 -18.63 -1.14 -6.72
CA PRO A 212 -17.51 -1.79 -7.39
C PRO A 212 -17.99 -2.75 -8.47
N THR A 213 -17.17 -2.97 -9.49
CA THR A 213 -17.45 -4.02 -10.48
C THR A 213 -17.11 -5.38 -9.89
N PRO A 214 -18.08 -6.30 -9.75
CA PRO A 214 -17.80 -7.64 -9.27
C PRO A 214 -17.00 -8.42 -10.33
N PHE A 215 -15.99 -9.16 -9.88
CA PHE A 215 -15.18 -9.99 -10.80
C PHE A 215 -15.49 -11.49 -10.71
N GLY A 216 -16.60 -11.85 -10.05
CA GLY A 216 -17.07 -13.24 -9.95
C GLY A 216 -18.47 -13.35 -9.37
N GLU A 217 -18.96 -14.58 -9.28
CA GLU A 217 -20.24 -14.88 -8.66
C GLU A 217 -20.09 -14.91 -7.14
N PRO A 218 -21.04 -14.33 -6.38
CA PRO A 218 -21.02 -14.42 -4.93
C PRO A 218 -21.07 -15.89 -4.48
N ALA A 219 -20.11 -16.30 -3.68
CA ALA A 219 -20.10 -17.59 -2.98
C ALA A 219 -20.48 -17.36 -1.50
N GLY A 220 -20.79 -18.44 -0.79
CA GLY A 220 -21.09 -18.36 0.64
C GLY A 220 -19.95 -17.76 1.47
N PRO A 221 -20.15 -17.56 2.78
CA PRO A 221 -19.13 -16.99 3.65
C PRO A 221 -17.89 -17.91 3.72
N PRO A 222 -16.71 -17.37 4.03
CA PRO A 222 -15.52 -18.17 4.27
C PRO A 222 -15.71 -19.07 5.50
N PRO A 223 -14.93 -20.16 5.61
CA PRO A 223 -14.95 -21.03 6.78
C PRO A 223 -14.61 -20.26 8.06
N ALA A 224 -15.38 -20.46 9.12
CA ALA A 224 -15.12 -19.78 10.40
C ALA A 224 -13.79 -20.24 11.03
N GLY A 225 -13.05 -19.31 11.62
CA GLY A 225 -11.82 -19.60 12.36
C GLY A 225 -10.58 -19.83 11.48
N VAL A 226 -10.66 -19.60 10.18
CA VAL A 226 -9.51 -19.70 9.27
C VAL A 226 -8.89 -18.30 9.11
N VAL A 227 -7.57 -18.22 9.31
CA VAL A 227 -6.81 -16.98 9.10
C VAL A 227 -6.53 -16.81 7.60
N PRO A 228 -6.80 -15.64 6.99
CA PRO A 228 -6.53 -15.40 5.59
C PRO A 228 -5.03 -15.57 5.27
N GLN A 229 -4.73 -16.26 4.18
CA GLN A 229 -3.40 -16.35 3.63
C GLN A 229 -3.39 -15.73 2.23
N HIS A 230 -2.43 -14.86 2.00
CA HIS A 230 -2.21 -14.33 0.66
C HIS A 230 -1.38 -15.33 -0.14
N ARG A 231 -1.91 -15.70 -1.31
CA ARG A 231 -1.26 -16.61 -2.23
C ARG A 231 -1.04 -15.93 -3.57
N ALA A 232 -0.07 -16.44 -4.32
CA ALA A 232 0.26 -15.94 -5.63
C ALA A 232 0.10 -17.03 -6.69
N HIS A 233 -0.45 -16.65 -7.86
CA HIS A 233 -0.48 -17.47 -9.05
C HIS A 233 0.16 -16.69 -10.20
N THR A 234 1.24 -17.21 -10.77
CA THR A 234 2.00 -16.52 -11.82
C THR A 234 1.62 -17.03 -13.20
N ILE A 235 1.28 -16.12 -14.09
CA ILE A 235 1.01 -16.36 -15.50
C ILE A 235 2.21 -15.85 -16.29
N ARG A 236 2.79 -16.68 -17.13
CA ARG A 236 3.78 -16.26 -18.13
C ARG A 236 3.10 -16.10 -19.47
N VAL A 237 3.18 -14.91 -20.04
CA VAL A 237 2.74 -14.67 -21.41
C VAL A 237 3.78 -15.29 -22.35
N PRO A 238 3.41 -16.14 -23.32
CA PRO A 238 4.37 -16.73 -24.26
C PRO A 238 5.22 -15.68 -24.97
N ASP A 239 6.50 -15.95 -25.15
CA ASP A 239 7.50 -14.98 -25.65
C ASP A 239 7.13 -14.35 -27.00
N ASP A 240 6.58 -15.16 -27.91
CA ASP A 240 6.08 -14.71 -29.22
C ASP A 240 4.89 -13.75 -29.07
N THR A 241 3.96 -14.06 -28.18
CA THR A 241 2.80 -13.22 -27.84
C THR A 241 3.28 -11.92 -27.18
N ALA A 242 4.17 -12.00 -26.20
CA ALA A 242 4.72 -10.84 -25.51
C ALA A 242 5.47 -9.90 -26.46
N SER A 243 6.28 -10.46 -27.38
CA SER A 243 6.98 -9.69 -28.40
C SER A 243 6.00 -8.95 -29.32
N ARG A 244 4.96 -9.66 -29.83
CA ARG A 244 3.94 -9.07 -30.69
C ARG A 244 3.12 -8.00 -29.97
N LEU A 245 2.77 -8.20 -28.71
CA LEU A 245 2.10 -7.19 -27.88
C LEU A 245 2.93 -5.91 -27.77
N ARG A 246 4.25 -6.03 -27.54
CA ARG A 246 5.14 -4.87 -27.48
C ARG A 246 5.21 -4.13 -28.82
N ASP A 247 5.32 -4.86 -29.92
CA ASP A 247 5.43 -4.27 -31.25
C ASP A 247 4.15 -3.53 -31.62
N LEU A 248 2.98 -4.13 -31.40
CA LEU A 248 1.68 -3.52 -31.64
C LEU A 248 1.43 -2.34 -30.67
N ALA A 249 1.76 -2.48 -29.41
CA ALA A 249 1.67 -1.38 -28.44
C ALA A 249 2.51 -0.18 -28.92
N ARG A 250 3.77 -0.38 -29.34
CA ARG A 250 4.62 0.67 -29.90
C ARG A 250 4.02 1.27 -31.18
N GLN A 251 3.52 0.44 -32.09
CA GLN A 251 2.89 0.89 -33.33
C GLN A 251 1.69 1.82 -33.04
N HIS A 252 0.89 1.52 -32.03
CA HIS A 252 -0.27 2.29 -31.62
C HIS A 252 0.04 3.34 -30.53
N ARG A 253 1.31 3.54 -30.16
CA ARG A 253 1.77 4.47 -29.11
C ARG A 253 1.14 4.19 -27.74
N LEU A 254 0.97 2.92 -27.43
CA LEU A 254 0.43 2.44 -26.17
C LEU A 254 1.53 1.89 -25.26
N THR A 255 1.24 1.84 -23.96
CA THR A 255 2.08 1.13 -22.98
C THR A 255 1.60 -0.30 -22.78
N LEU A 256 2.48 -1.22 -22.36
CA LEU A 256 2.06 -2.56 -21.96
C LEU A 256 1.13 -2.53 -20.74
N ASN A 257 1.29 -1.56 -19.86
CA ASN A 257 0.34 -1.34 -18.77
C ASN A 257 -1.09 -1.14 -19.32
N THR A 258 -1.26 -0.30 -20.34
CA THR A 258 -2.56 -0.08 -20.97
C THR A 258 -3.14 -1.35 -21.58
N VAL A 259 -2.27 -2.19 -22.19
CA VAL A 259 -2.68 -3.48 -22.76
C VAL A 259 -3.20 -4.42 -21.66
N VAL A 260 -2.49 -4.53 -20.54
CA VAL A 260 -2.93 -5.37 -19.40
C VAL A 260 -4.18 -4.80 -18.73
N GLN A 261 -4.28 -3.47 -18.59
CA GLN A 261 -5.48 -2.79 -18.08
C GLN A 261 -6.71 -3.11 -18.95
N GLY A 262 -6.56 -3.04 -20.29
CA GLY A 262 -7.62 -3.38 -21.22
C GLY A 262 -8.02 -4.87 -21.13
N ALA A 263 -7.05 -5.77 -21.05
CA ALA A 263 -7.34 -7.18 -20.89
C ALA A 263 -8.11 -7.47 -19.59
N TRP A 264 -7.75 -6.80 -18.49
CA TRP A 264 -8.48 -6.91 -17.23
C TRP A 264 -9.89 -6.31 -17.31
N ALA A 265 -10.06 -5.13 -17.93
CA ALA A 265 -11.37 -4.52 -18.15
C ALA A 265 -12.31 -5.42 -18.94
N LEU A 266 -11.83 -6.11 -19.99
CA LEU A 266 -12.60 -7.09 -20.74
C LEU A 266 -13.03 -8.28 -19.87
N LEU A 267 -12.14 -8.80 -19.02
CA LEU A 267 -12.51 -9.89 -18.10
C LEU A 267 -13.55 -9.42 -17.08
N LEU A 268 -13.37 -8.25 -16.50
CA LEU A 268 -14.36 -7.66 -15.59
C LEU A 268 -15.72 -7.49 -16.26
N SER A 269 -15.75 -6.98 -17.47
CA SER A 269 -17.00 -6.86 -18.26
C SER A 269 -17.64 -8.21 -18.50
N ARG A 270 -16.84 -9.23 -18.85
CA ARG A 270 -17.36 -10.58 -19.08
C ARG A 270 -17.91 -11.23 -17.81
N TYR A 271 -17.21 -11.07 -16.69
CA TYR A 271 -17.61 -11.69 -15.42
C TYR A 271 -18.80 -10.98 -14.77
N SER A 272 -18.83 -9.66 -14.81
CA SER A 272 -19.94 -8.87 -14.24
C SER A 272 -21.17 -8.79 -15.14
N GLY A 273 -21.00 -8.94 -16.45
CA GLY A 273 -22.02 -8.66 -17.45
C GLY A 273 -22.26 -7.14 -17.66
N GLN A 274 -21.40 -6.28 -17.12
CA GLN A 274 -21.48 -4.83 -17.25
C GLN A 274 -20.60 -4.36 -18.41
N SER A 275 -21.08 -3.36 -19.15
CA SER A 275 -20.29 -2.69 -20.21
C SER A 275 -19.52 -1.47 -19.70
N ASP A 276 -19.59 -1.17 -18.42
CA ASP A 276 -18.92 -0.07 -17.74
C ASP A 276 -18.36 -0.61 -16.44
N VAL A 277 -17.04 -0.74 -16.37
CA VAL A 277 -16.34 -1.43 -15.28
C VAL A 277 -15.38 -0.49 -14.57
N VAL A 278 -15.12 -0.76 -13.29
CA VAL A 278 -14.16 0.00 -12.48
C VAL A 278 -13.25 -0.95 -11.71
N PHE A 279 -11.96 -0.61 -11.68
CA PHE A 279 -10.93 -1.28 -10.87
C PHE A 279 -9.89 -0.27 -10.41
N GLY A 280 -9.14 -0.60 -9.37
CA GLY A 280 -8.01 0.20 -8.91
C GLY A 280 -6.81 0.03 -9.84
N THR A 281 -6.09 1.11 -10.12
CA THR A 281 -4.79 1.05 -10.80
C THR A 281 -3.77 1.91 -10.09
N THR A 282 -2.54 1.41 -9.98
CA THR A 282 -1.47 2.17 -9.34
C THR A 282 -0.82 3.15 -10.31
N VAL A 283 -0.42 4.29 -9.77
CA VAL A 283 0.37 5.32 -10.45
C VAL A 283 1.64 5.58 -9.63
N SER A 284 2.71 6.02 -10.31
CA SER A 284 4.01 6.19 -9.66
C SER A 284 4.04 7.30 -8.61
N GLY A 285 3.14 8.29 -8.70
CA GLY A 285 3.12 9.46 -7.82
C GLY A 285 4.37 10.32 -7.86
N ARG A 286 5.22 10.15 -8.88
CA ARG A 286 6.49 10.88 -9.07
C ARG A 286 6.30 11.97 -10.12
N PRO A 287 6.03 13.21 -9.69
CA PRO A 287 5.75 14.32 -10.61
C PRO A 287 7.01 14.77 -11.34
N ALA A 288 6.89 14.96 -12.65
CA ALA A 288 8.00 15.44 -13.48
C ALA A 288 8.45 16.87 -13.12
N GLU A 289 7.58 17.65 -12.46
CA GLU A 289 7.88 19.00 -12.01
C GLU A 289 8.79 19.04 -10.76
N LEU A 290 8.98 17.92 -10.07
CA LEU A 290 9.88 17.81 -8.92
C LEU A 290 11.23 17.24 -9.38
N PRO A 291 12.26 18.08 -9.65
CA PRO A 291 13.53 17.61 -10.16
C PRO A 291 14.20 16.62 -9.20
N GLY A 292 14.72 15.50 -9.72
CA GLY A 292 15.38 14.47 -8.93
C GLY A 292 14.45 13.51 -8.20
N VAL A 293 13.14 13.57 -8.46
CA VAL A 293 12.13 12.67 -7.86
C VAL A 293 12.39 11.20 -8.21
N GLU A 294 13.06 10.93 -9.33
CA GLU A 294 13.38 9.58 -9.80
C GLU A 294 14.33 8.84 -8.86
N THR A 295 15.19 9.57 -8.14
CA THR A 295 16.17 9.02 -7.19
C THR A 295 15.80 9.25 -5.74
N MET A 296 14.70 9.96 -5.47
CA MET A 296 14.19 10.14 -4.10
C MET A 296 13.67 8.82 -3.55
N ILE A 297 14.03 8.52 -2.31
CA ILE A 297 13.48 7.38 -1.57
C ILE A 297 12.31 7.85 -0.70
N GLY A 298 11.15 7.22 -0.88
CA GLY A 298 9.92 7.57 -0.19
C GLY A 298 8.71 6.79 -0.71
N LEU A 299 7.56 7.00 -0.10
CA LEU A 299 6.28 6.45 -0.53
C LEU A 299 5.58 7.46 -1.45
N PHE A 300 5.65 7.25 -2.75
CA PHE A 300 5.04 8.11 -3.77
C PHE A 300 3.80 7.47 -4.41
N ILE A 301 3.81 6.14 -4.54
CA ILE A 301 2.75 5.39 -5.22
C ILE A 301 1.37 5.78 -4.70
N ASN A 302 0.42 5.95 -5.62
CA ASN A 302 -0.99 6.12 -5.29
C ASN A 302 -1.84 5.13 -6.10
N THR A 303 -3.06 4.91 -5.67
CA THR A 303 -4.04 4.08 -6.37
C THR A 303 -5.23 4.94 -6.78
N LEU A 304 -5.56 4.91 -8.07
CA LEU A 304 -6.67 5.63 -8.66
C LEU A 304 -7.74 4.66 -9.16
N PRO A 305 -9.04 4.99 -9.06
CA PRO A 305 -10.07 4.24 -9.76
C PRO A 305 -9.95 4.47 -11.27
N LEU A 306 -9.89 3.41 -12.04
CA LEU A 306 -9.95 3.44 -13.49
C LEU A 306 -11.30 2.89 -13.95
N ARG A 307 -12.17 3.78 -14.43
CA ARG A 307 -13.47 3.44 -15.00
C ARG A 307 -13.37 3.30 -16.50
N VAL A 308 -13.79 2.17 -17.03
CA VAL A 308 -13.60 1.78 -18.43
C VAL A 308 -14.92 1.33 -19.04
N ALA A 309 -15.36 2.03 -20.09
CA ALA A 309 -16.44 1.55 -20.94
C ALA A 309 -15.92 0.47 -21.90
N VAL A 310 -16.69 -0.59 -22.10
CA VAL A 310 -16.38 -1.73 -22.97
C VAL A 310 -17.46 -1.82 -24.07
N PRO A 311 -17.39 -0.95 -25.11
CA PRO A 311 -18.33 -0.96 -26.21
C PRO A 311 -17.99 -2.12 -27.16
N VAL A 312 -18.82 -3.16 -27.17
CA VAL A 312 -18.54 -4.45 -27.83
C VAL A 312 -18.24 -4.35 -29.33
N GLY A 313 -18.71 -3.30 -30.01
CA GLY A 313 -18.48 -3.06 -31.44
C GLY A 313 -17.12 -2.46 -31.80
N ASP A 314 -16.38 -1.96 -30.81
CA ASP A 314 -15.13 -1.26 -31.05
C ASP A 314 -13.96 -2.22 -31.36
N ARG A 315 -12.95 -1.66 -32.03
CA ARG A 315 -11.68 -2.33 -32.30
C ARG A 315 -10.73 -2.15 -31.14
N VAL A 316 -9.94 -3.17 -30.88
CA VAL A 316 -9.07 -3.27 -29.69
C VAL A 316 -8.12 -2.09 -29.54
N TRP A 317 -7.39 -1.72 -30.61
CA TRP A 317 -6.32 -0.74 -30.48
C TRP A 317 -6.83 0.70 -30.33
N SER A 318 -7.92 1.04 -30.99
CA SER A 318 -8.60 2.33 -30.83
C SER A 318 -9.20 2.47 -29.42
N TRP A 319 -9.83 1.43 -28.91
CA TRP A 319 -10.37 1.40 -27.56
C TRP A 319 -9.26 1.49 -26.48
N LEU A 320 -8.14 0.77 -26.65
CA LEU A 320 -6.99 0.91 -25.75
C LEU A 320 -6.38 2.31 -25.77
N ALA A 321 -6.39 2.99 -26.92
CA ALA A 321 -5.94 4.38 -27.01
C ALA A 321 -6.83 5.33 -26.19
N GLU A 322 -8.14 5.13 -26.23
CA GLU A 322 -9.07 5.90 -25.39
C GLU A 322 -8.87 5.60 -23.90
N LEU A 323 -8.69 4.32 -23.54
CA LEU A 323 -8.38 3.93 -22.17
C LEU A 323 -7.12 4.62 -21.66
N GLN A 324 -6.04 4.62 -22.47
CA GLN A 324 -4.80 5.31 -22.12
C GLN A 324 -5.00 6.81 -21.94
N ALA A 325 -5.75 7.45 -22.83
CA ALA A 325 -6.02 8.87 -22.74
C ALA A 325 -6.76 9.23 -21.43
N ARG A 326 -7.79 8.46 -21.06
CA ARG A 326 -8.52 8.63 -19.79
C ARG A 326 -7.63 8.38 -18.57
N HIS A 327 -6.76 7.37 -18.63
CA HIS A 327 -5.81 7.10 -17.54
C HIS A 327 -4.81 8.27 -17.40
N LEU A 328 -4.29 8.81 -18.50
CA LEU A 328 -3.38 9.97 -18.46
C LEU A 328 -4.07 11.21 -17.90
N GLU A 329 -5.35 11.43 -18.24
CA GLU A 329 -6.13 12.52 -17.66
C GLU A 329 -6.32 12.34 -16.14
N ALA A 330 -6.68 11.14 -15.69
CA ALA A 330 -6.80 10.83 -14.26
C ALA A 330 -5.48 11.06 -13.48
N ARG A 331 -4.33 10.78 -14.12
CA ARG A 331 -3.01 11.03 -13.53
C ARG A 331 -2.71 12.50 -13.28
N THR A 332 -3.36 13.43 -13.95
CA THR A 332 -3.24 14.87 -13.64
C THR A 332 -3.66 15.15 -12.19
N TYR A 333 -4.52 14.31 -11.62
CA TYR A 333 -5.04 14.43 -10.27
C TYR A 333 -4.58 13.27 -9.36
N GLU A 334 -3.41 12.70 -9.63
CA GLU A 334 -2.86 11.55 -8.88
C GLU A 334 -2.44 11.91 -7.45
N THR A 335 -2.46 13.19 -7.07
CA THR A 335 -2.17 13.65 -5.70
C THR A 335 -3.34 13.48 -4.73
N CYS A 336 -4.55 13.23 -5.24
CA CYS A 336 -5.73 13.03 -4.40
C CYS A 336 -5.65 11.69 -3.67
N SER A 337 -6.03 11.68 -2.39
CA SER A 337 -6.13 10.45 -1.63
C SER A 337 -7.30 9.59 -2.10
N ALA A 338 -7.22 8.28 -1.92
CA ALA A 338 -8.33 7.36 -2.19
C ALA A 338 -9.61 7.76 -1.42
N GLY A 339 -9.47 8.27 -0.19
CA GLY A 339 -10.58 8.76 0.63
C GLY A 339 -11.28 9.99 0.03
N GLU A 340 -10.52 10.98 -0.50
CA GLU A 340 -11.10 12.15 -1.18
C GLU A 340 -11.85 11.72 -2.44
N ILE A 341 -11.26 10.86 -3.27
CA ILE A 341 -11.89 10.34 -4.48
C ILE A 341 -13.17 9.57 -4.16
N HIS A 342 -13.13 8.75 -3.09
CA HIS A 342 -14.31 8.02 -2.61
C HIS A 342 -15.42 8.98 -2.18
N GLN A 343 -15.11 10.03 -1.43
CA GLN A 343 -16.09 11.04 -1.03
C GLN A 343 -16.75 11.71 -2.23
N TRP A 344 -15.98 12.01 -3.26
CA TRP A 344 -16.47 12.66 -4.47
C TRP A 344 -17.29 11.74 -5.38
N SER A 345 -17.17 10.42 -5.23
CA SER A 345 -17.96 9.44 -5.99
C SER A 345 -19.44 9.46 -5.64
N GLY A 346 -19.79 9.91 -4.43
CA GLY A 346 -21.15 9.86 -3.90
C GLY A 346 -21.59 8.49 -3.42
N LEU A 347 -20.72 7.48 -3.43
CA LEU A 347 -21.02 6.16 -2.87
C LEU A 347 -21.13 6.22 -1.34
N PRO A 348 -21.97 5.35 -0.72
CA PRO A 348 -21.96 5.15 0.72
C PRO A 348 -20.55 4.76 1.20
N GLY A 349 -20.15 5.22 2.39
CA GLY A 349 -18.83 4.96 2.92
C GLY A 349 -18.47 3.48 3.11
N SER A 350 -19.45 2.63 3.30
CA SER A 350 -19.29 1.17 3.42
C SER A 350 -19.08 0.45 2.07
N VAL A 351 -19.31 1.13 0.94
CA VAL A 351 -19.19 0.55 -0.41
C VAL A 351 -17.85 0.93 -1.00
N PRO A 352 -16.93 0.00 -1.29
CA PRO A 352 -15.64 0.33 -1.89
C PRO A 352 -15.80 0.83 -3.34
N LEU A 353 -14.86 1.63 -3.81
CA LEU A 353 -14.83 2.07 -5.22
C LEU A 353 -14.56 0.91 -6.18
N TYR A 354 -13.75 -0.04 -5.78
CA TYR A 354 -13.33 -1.21 -6.56
C TYR A 354 -12.93 -2.36 -5.66
N GLU A 355 -13.02 -3.59 -6.18
CA GLU A 355 -12.64 -4.83 -5.47
C GLU A 355 -11.35 -5.46 -6.00
N SER A 356 -10.89 -5.08 -7.19
CA SER A 356 -9.63 -5.55 -7.75
C SER A 356 -8.66 -4.41 -8.00
N LEU A 357 -7.37 -4.71 -7.87
CA LEU A 357 -6.28 -3.76 -8.06
C LEU A 357 -5.35 -4.26 -9.17
N LEU A 358 -4.90 -3.35 -10.05
CA LEU A 358 -3.87 -3.62 -11.04
C LEU A 358 -2.65 -2.75 -10.77
N VAL A 359 -1.53 -3.41 -10.55
CA VAL A 359 -0.20 -2.82 -10.40
C VAL A 359 0.61 -3.18 -11.63
N PHE A 360 1.31 -2.24 -12.24
CA PHE A 360 2.24 -2.55 -13.32
C PHE A 360 3.64 -2.08 -12.93
N GLU A 361 4.53 -3.03 -12.67
CA GLU A 361 5.90 -2.77 -12.26
C GLU A 361 6.78 -2.53 -13.50
N ASN A 362 6.93 -1.27 -13.87
CA ASN A 362 7.85 -0.83 -14.92
C ASN A 362 8.94 0.06 -14.30
N TYR A 363 9.81 -0.57 -13.51
CA TYR A 363 10.91 0.14 -12.88
C TYR A 363 11.99 0.49 -13.91
N PRO A 364 12.70 1.64 -13.76
CA PRO A 364 13.73 2.07 -14.71
C PRO A 364 14.79 1.00 -14.93
N ALA A 365 15.32 0.93 -16.15
CA ALA A 365 16.33 -0.06 -16.58
C ALA A 365 17.63 -0.09 -15.74
N GLN A 366 17.84 0.86 -14.83
CA GLN A 366 18.89 0.79 -13.79
C GLN A 366 18.74 -0.44 -12.89
N SER A 367 17.50 -0.97 -12.74
CA SER A 367 17.26 -2.28 -12.12
C SER A 367 17.82 -3.46 -12.93
N ARG A 368 17.99 -3.31 -14.24
CA ARG A 368 18.66 -4.32 -15.08
C ARG A 368 20.16 -4.38 -14.80
N HIS A 369 20.80 -3.26 -14.47
CA HIS A 369 22.20 -3.25 -14.06
C HIS A 369 22.45 -3.92 -12.70
N VAL A 370 21.42 -4.11 -11.87
CA VAL A 370 21.56 -4.92 -10.65
C VAL A 370 21.61 -6.41 -11.00
N GLN A 371 20.84 -6.86 -12.00
CA GLN A 371 20.96 -8.22 -12.54
C GLN A 371 22.21 -8.37 -13.43
N ASP A 372 22.54 -7.37 -14.24
CA ASP A 372 23.72 -7.37 -15.11
C ASP A 372 25.01 -7.04 -14.34
N ALA A 373 24.97 -6.18 -13.33
CA ALA A 373 26.09 -5.98 -12.40
C ALA A 373 26.33 -7.20 -11.50
N ALA A 374 25.29 -8.01 -11.24
CA ALA A 374 25.46 -9.34 -10.69
C ALA A 374 26.06 -10.32 -11.72
N GLY A 375 25.82 -10.12 -13.01
CA GLY A 375 26.27 -11.02 -14.09
C GLY A 375 27.58 -10.66 -14.78
N ALA A 376 27.87 -9.37 -15.01
CA ALA A 376 29.02 -8.95 -15.83
C ALA A 376 30.35 -8.82 -15.07
N ASP A 377 30.33 -8.60 -13.75
CA ASP A 377 31.53 -8.47 -12.90
C ASP A 377 31.60 -9.53 -11.78
N ALA A 378 30.88 -10.63 -11.96
CA ALA A 378 30.78 -11.73 -11.00
C ALA A 378 32.17 -12.35 -10.65
N SER A 379 33.18 -12.18 -11.52
CA SER A 379 34.51 -12.69 -11.29
C SER A 379 35.39 -11.79 -10.39
N SER A 380 35.06 -10.49 -10.25
CA SER A 380 35.87 -9.53 -9.50
C SER A 380 35.30 -9.09 -8.16
N SER A 381 33.96 -9.19 -7.94
CA SER A 381 33.31 -8.70 -6.72
C SER A 381 33.10 -9.75 -5.63
N GLY A 382 33.27 -11.03 -5.91
CA GLY A 382 33.20 -12.12 -4.91
C GLY A 382 31.81 -12.41 -4.36
N MET A 383 30.77 -11.61 -4.63
CA MET A 383 29.41 -11.82 -4.16
C MET A 383 28.41 -11.70 -5.32
N GLN A 384 27.64 -12.74 -5.54
CA GLN A 384 26.53 -12.75 -6.49
C GLN A 384 25.22 -12.74 -5.73
N LEU A 385 24.33 -11.81 -6.07
CA LEU A 385 22.93 -11.80 -5.63
C LEU A 385 22.14 -12.72 -6.58
N ALA A 386 21.87 -13.95 -6.18
CA ALA A 386 20.87 -14.76 -6.85
C ALA A 386 19.53 -14.50 -6.19
N SER A 387 18.59 -13.93 -6.93
CA SER A 387 17.21 -13.83 -6.47
C SER A 387 16.63 -15.24 -6.39
N THR A 388 16.39 -15.75 -5.20
CA THR A 388 15.46 -16.85 -5.02
C THR A 388 14.10 -16.21 -4.82
N ASP A 389 13.16 -16.55 -5.70
CA ASP A 389 11.75 -16.17 -5.65
C ASP A 389 11.47 -15.08 -4.63
N GLY A 390 11.73 -13.83 -5.03
CA GLY A 390 11.42 -12.69 -4.17
C GLY A 390 9.91 -12.68 -3.97
N THR A 391 9.46 -13.50 -3.04
CA THR A 391 8.07 -13.48 -2.59
C THR A 391 7.90 -12.13 -1.92
N ILE A 392 7.44 -11.16 -2.69
CA ILE A 392 6.92 -9.92 -2.12
C ILE A 392 5.69 -10.34 -1.36
N SER A 393 5.83 -10.52 -0.06
CA SER A 393 4.69 -10.70 0.82
C SER A 393 4.07 -9.32 1.05
N ALA A 394 3.41 -8.78 0.03
CA ALA A 394 2.60 -7.59 0.16
C ALA A 394 1.17 -8.04 0.48
N ILE A 395 0.73 -7.84 1.70
CA ILE A 395 -0.66 -8.06 2.08
C ILE A 395 -1.46 -6.88 1.55
N THR A 396 -2.36 -7.15 0.60
CA THR A 396 -3.32 -6.17 0.10
C THR A 396 -4.70 -6.45 0.68
N ARG A 397 -5.49 -5.41 0.93
CA ARG A 397 -6.91 -5.56 1.36
C ARG A 397 -7.84 -5.97 0.22
N HIS A 398 -7.36 -5.96 -1.01
CA HIS A 398 -8.15 -6.33 -2.16
C HIS A 398 -8.21 -7.85 -2.31
N PRO A 399 -9.39 -8.41 -2.61
CA PRO A 399 -9.53 -9.85 -2.85
C PRO A 399 -8.61 -10.39 -3.91
N LEU A 400 -8.31 -9.54 -4.91
CA LEU A 400 -7.44 -9.87 -6.04
C LEU A 400 -6.61 -8.65 -6.45
N THR A 401 -5.30 -8.84 -6.54
CA THR A 401 -4.36 -7.87 -7.11
C THR A 401 -3.62 -8.51 -8.28
N LEU A 402 -3.65 -7.85 -9.42
CA LEU A 402 -2.89 -8.22 -10.61
C LEU A 402 -1.59 -7.41 -10.62
N ILE A 403 -0.44 -8.06 -10.66
CA ILE A 403 0.87 -7.41 -10.76
C ILE A 403 1.47 -7.77 -12.12
N GLY A 404 1.48 -6.81 -13.05
CA GLY A 404 2.15 -6.94 -14.34
C GLY A 404 3.64 -6.62 -14.20
N GLU A 405 4.50 -7.51 -14.66
CA GLU A 405 5.95 -7.37 -14.61
C GLU A 405 6.55 -7.54 -16.00
N GLU A 406 7.46 -6.65 -16.38
CA GLU A 406 8.25 -6.76 -17.58
C GLU A 406 9.73 -6.90 -17.25
N ALA A 407 10.32 -8.06 -17.56
CA ALA A 407 11.74 -8.33 -17.34
C ALA A 407 12.40 -8.79 -18.67
N GLY A 408 13.03 -7.86 -19.39
CA GLY A 408 13.64 -8.16 -20.69
C GLY A 408 12.57 -8.57 -21.72
N SER A 409 12.63 -9.82 -22.20
CA SER A 409 11.63 -10.40 -23.10
C SER A 409 10.44 -11.01 -22.37
N ASP A 410 10.53 -11.25 -21.09
CA ASP A 410 9.52 -11.93 -20.28
C ASP A 410 8.43 -10.92 -19.86
N LEU A 411 7.18 -11.25 -20.10
CA LEU A 411 6.00 -10.55 -19.60
C LEU A 411 5.24 -11.51 -18.70
N ARG A 412 5.12 -11.14 -17.43
CA ARG A 412 4.44 -11.93 -16.43
C ARG A 412 3.30 -11.14 -15.80
N VAL A 413 2.26 -11.85 -15.38
CA VAL A 413 1.22 -11.30 -14.51
C VAL A 413 1.09 -12.20 -13.30
N VAL A 414 1.33 -11.65 -12.12
CA VAL A 414 1.14 -12.34 -10.84
C VAL A 414 -0.24 -11.97 -10.31
N LEU A 415 -1.06 -12.97 -10.04
CA LEU A 415 -2.34 -12.84 -9.36
C LEU A 415 -2.13 -13.09 -7.88
N LEU A 416 -2.09 -12.03 -7.09
CA LEU A 416 -2.02 -12.09 -5.64
C LEU A 416 -3.46 -12.08 -5.09
N TYR A 417 -3.83 -13.05 -4.27
CA TYR A 417 -5.20 -13.22 -3.81
C TYR A 417 -5.31 -13.69 -2.36
N ASP A 418 -6.42 -13.31 -1.73
CA ASP A 418 -6.84 -13.80 -0.43
C ASP A 418 -7.54 -15.16 -0.59
N ASP A 419 -6.94 -16.25 -0.03
CA ASP A 419 -7.45 -17.62 -0.19
C ASP A 419 -8.74 -17.90 0.60
N LEU A 420 -9.13 -17.04 1.51
CA LEU A 420 -10.46 -17.08 2.09
C LEU A 420 -11.54 -16.59 1.12
N ARG A 421 -11.19 -15.68 0.23
CA ARG A 421 -12.12 -15.08 -0.73
C ARG A 421 -12.15 -15.77 -2.06
N LEU A 422 -11.01 -16.30 -2.51
CA LEU A 422 -10.85 -16.94 -3.81
C LEU A 422 -10.24 -18.34 -3.66
N ASP A 423 -10.77 -19.29 -4.39
CA ASP A 423 -10.16 -20.62 -4.52
C ASP A 423 -9.02 -20.58 -5.56
N GLY A 424 -7.95 -21.35 -5.32
CA GLY A 424 -6.80 -21.41 -6.24
C GLY A 424 -7.17 -21.88 -7.65
N GLY A 425 -8.19 -22.72 -7.79
CA GLY A 425 -8.72 -23.15 -9.09
C GLY A 425 -9.42 -22.01 -9.84
N ASP A 426 -10.15 -21.14 -9.12
CA ASP A 426 -10.76 -19.96 -9.72
C ASP A 426 -9.70 -18.95 -10.16
N VAL A 427 -8.64 -18.75 -9.36
CA VAL A 427 -7.53 -17.86 -9.73
C VAL A 427 -6.76 -18.39 -10.94
N ALA A 428 -6.49 -19.68 -11.01
CA ALA A 428 -5.87 -20.30 -12.19
C ALA A 428 -6.72 -20.10 -13.45
N ARG A 429 -8.05 -20.16 -13.33
CA ARG A 429 -9.00 -19.90 -14.43
C ARG A 429 -8.97 -18.44 -14.86
N ILE A 430 -8.98 -17.48 -13.91
CA ILE A 430 -8.78 -16.06 -14.22
C ILE A 430 -7.49 -15.87 -15.02
N GLY A 431 -6.42 -16.52 -14.59
CA GLY A 431 -5.14 -16.50 -15.28
C GLY A 431 -5.19 -17.01 -16.72
N ALA A 432 -5.84 -18.15 -16.94
CA ALA A 432 -6.02 -18.72 -18.27
C ALA A 432 -6.85 -17.82 -19.18
N HIS A 433 -7.91 -17.19 -18.66
CA HIS A 433 -8.73 -16.25 -19.40
C HIS A 433 -7.94 -14.97 -19.75
N LEU A 434 -7.15 -14.45 -18.81
CA LEU A 434 -6.29 -13.28 -19.07
C LEU A 434 -5.29 -13.57 -20.19
N GLN A 435 -4.67 -14.74 -20.16
CA GLN A 435 -3.76 -15.18 -21.24
C GLN A 435 -4.49 -15.34 -22.58
N THR A 436 -5.72 -15.83 -22.57
CA THR A 436 -6.56 -15.96 -23.77
C THR A 436 -6.85 -14.59 -24.37
N VAL A 437 -7.19 -13.57 -23.57
CA VAL A 437 -7.45 -12.22 -24.03
C VAL A 437 -6.18 -11.57 -24.58
N LEU A 438 -5.06 -11.65 -23.86
CA LEU A 438 -3.78 -11.09 -24.30
C LEU A 438 -3.31 -11.73 -25.62
N SER A 439 -3.45 -13.06 -25.77
CA SER A 439 -3.15 -13.75 -27.02
C SER A 439 -4.12 -13.35 -28.13
N GLY A 440 -5.39 -13.11 -27.77
CA GLY A 440 -6.42 -12.63 -28.68
C GLY A 440 -6.12 -11.29 -29.31
N PHE A 441 -5.45 -10.37 -28.58
CA PHE A 441 -5.06 -9.05 -29.09
C PHE A 441 -4.08 -9.12 -30.28
N VAL A 442 -3.30 -10.20 -30.38
CA VAL A 442 -2.25 -10.35 -31.39
C VAL A 442 -2.57 -11.42 -32.45
N THR A 443 -3.74 -12.07 -32.36
CA THR A 443 -4.09 -13.20 -33.24
C THR A 443 -4.95 -12.73 -34.43
N GLY A 444 -4.42 -12.85 -35.64
CA GLY A 444 -5.15 -12.54 -36.87
C GLY A 444 -5.29 -11.04 -37.16
N PRO A 445 -6.32 -10.63 -37.92
CA PRO A 445 -6.65 -9.21 -38.12
C PRO A 445 -7.11 -8.60 -36.80
N GLU A 446 -7.06 -7.28 -36.68
CA GLU A 446 -7.47 -6.56 -35.46
C GLU A 446 -8.88 -7.01 -35.02
N PRO A 447 -9.00 -7.63 -33.81
CA PRO A 447 -10.29 -8.15 -33.35
C PRO A 447 -11.18 -7.00 -32.85
N SER A 448 -12.50 -7.23 -32.88
CA SER A 448 -13.45 -6.42 -32.10
C SER A 448 -13.45 -6.89 -30.64
N LEU A 449 -13.95 -6.04 -29.74
CA LEU A 449 -14.12 -6.43 -28.33
C LEU A 449 -15.13 -7.58 -28.19
N ALA A 450 -16.15 -7.66 -29.08
CA ALA A 450 -17.07 -8.79 -29.11
C ALA A 450 -16.35 -10.12 -29.38
N ASP A 451 -15.48 -10.14 -30.41
CA ASP A 451 -14.71 -11.37 -30.76
C ASP A 451 -13.86 -11.86 -29.58
N LEU A 452 -13.33 -10.95 -28.79
CA LEU A 452 -12.51 -11.28 -27.62
C LEU A 452 -13.36 -11.79 -26.44
N LEU A 453 -14.50 -11.15 -26.19
CA LEU A 453 -15.42 -11.55 -25.13
C LEU A 453 -16.02 -12.95 -25.40
N GLU A 454 -16.26 -13.33 -26.67
CA GLU A 454 -16.75 -14.64 -27.06
C GLU A 454 -15.74 -15.77 -26.78
N ARG A 455 -14.45 -15.46 -26.76
CA ARG A 455 -13.40 -16.45 -26.42
C ARG A 455 -13.39 -16.85 -24.95
N ILE A 456 -14.09 -16.13 -24.09
CA ILE A 456 -14.19 -16.39 -22.65
C ILE A 456 -15.54 -17.03 -22.36
N PRO A 457 -15.60 -18.30 -21.92
CA PRO A 457 -16.85 -18.99 -21.64
C PRO A 457 -17.67 -18.26 -20.58
N ALA A 458 -18.94 -17.96 -20.85
CA ALA A 458 -19.81 -17.23 -19.93
C ALA A 458 -20.13 -18.04 -18.65
N ALA A 459 -20.08 -19.37 -18.73
CA ALA A 459 -20.35 -20.27 -17.61
C ALA A 459 -19.17 -20.45 -16.64
N GLU A 460 -17.99 -19.93 -16.97
CA GLU A 460 -16.77 -20.12 -16.20
C GLU A 460 -16.40 -18.89 -15.36
N ARG A 461 -17.40 -18.28 -14.72
CA ARG A 461 -17.15 -17.15 -13.80
C ARG A 461 -16.47 -17.63 -12.52
N PRO A 462 -15.45 -16.93 -12.00
CA PRO A 462 -14.86 -17.26 -10.72
C PRO A 462 -15.88 -17.09 -9.59
N ARG A 463 -15.72 -17.86 -8.52
CA ARG A 463 -16.54 -17.75 -7.31
C ARG A 463 -15.77 -16.93 -6.27
N VAL A 464 -16.38 -15.84 -5.84
CA VAL A 464 -15.79 -14.95 -4.82
C VAL A 464 -16.59 -15.08 -3.54
N ARG A 465 -15.97 -15.57 -2.48
CA ARG A 465 -16.62 -15.61 -1.18
C ARG A 465 -16.79 -14.20 -0.67
N VAL A 466 -18.01 -13.87 -0.35
CA VAL A 466 -18.30 -12.59 0.29
C VAL A 466 -17.87 -12.75 1.75
N VAL A 467 -16.75 -12.14 2.10
CA VAL A 467 -16.47 -11.81 3.48
C VAL A 467 -17.50 -10.73 3.81
N GLY A 468 -18.72 -11.18 4.08
CA GLY A 468 -19.66 -10.32 4.74
C GLY A 468 -18.99 -9.86 6.01
N ALA A 469 -19.31 -8.69 6.44
CA ALA A 469 -19.53 -8.50 7.84
C ALA A 469 -20.61 -9.52 8.26
N ALA A 470 -20.24 -10.80 8.41
CA ALA A 470 -20.73 -11.55 9.52
C ALA A 470 -20.06 -10.86 10.71
N ALA A 471 -20.50 -9.63 11.00
CA ALA A 471 -20.74 -9.32 12.36
C ALA A 471 -21.40 -10.61 12.88
N GLU A 472 -20.73 -11.42 13.69
CA GLU A 472 -21.43 -12.17 14.68
C GLU A 472 -22.52 -11.19 15.08
N GLU A 473 -23.80 -11.58 14.89
CA GLU A 473 -24.90 -10.72 15.31
C GLU A 473 -24.72 -10.54 16.80
N ARG A 474 -23.80 -9.62 17.14
CA ARG A 474 -23.68 -9.17 18.53
C ARG A 474 -25.05 -8.60 18.84
N PRO A 475 -25.73 -9.11 19.85
CA PRO A 475 -27.07 -8.64 20.14
C PRO A 475 -27.01 -7.13 20.27
N TYR A 476 -27.84 -6.42 19.51
CA TYR A 476 -27.89 -4.97 19.56
C TYR A 476 -28.11 -4.52 21.01
N VAL A 477 -27.17 -3.76 21.52
CA VAL A 477 -27.27 -3.11 22.83
C VAL A 477 -27.46 -1.62 22.59
N ALA A 478 -28.63 -1.12 22.97
CA ALA A 478 -28.97 0.28 22.80
C ALA A 478 -28.03 1.20 23.62
N PRO A 479 -27.76 2.43 23.17
CA PRO A 479 -27.06 3.45 23.95
C PRO A 479 -27.70 3.64 25.34
N ARG A 480 -26.87 3.70 26.37
CA ARG A 480 -27.30 3.73 27.80
C ARG A 480 -27.12 5.11 28.44
N THR A 481 -26.21 5.91 27.87
CA THR A 481 -25.88 7.24 28.36
C THR A 481 -26.20 8.32 27.32
N PRO A 482 -26.38 9.59 27.72
CA PRO A 482 -26.52 10.69 26.75
C PRO A 482 -25.36 10.79 25.78
N THR A 483 -24.11 10.54 26.23
CA THR A 483 -22.92 10.52 25.38
C THR A 483 -23.00 9.39 24.36
N GLU A 484 -23.30 8.16 24.76
CA GLU A 484 -23.48 7.03 23.85
C GLU A 484 -24.61 7.31 22.85
N THR A 485 -25.71 7.93 23.26
CA THR A 485 -26.84 8.28 22.38
C THR A 485 -26.41 9.27 21.29
N THR A 486 -25.74 10.33 21.68
CA THR A 486 -25.23 11.34 20.72
C THR A 486 -24.24 10.73 19.75
N LEU A 487 -23.29 9.90 20.24
CA LEU A 487 -22.33 9.21 19.40
C LEU A 487 -23.00 8.24 18.43
N ALA A 488 -23.98 7.46 18.90
CA ALA A 488 -24.72 6.52 18.06
C ALA A 488 -25.51 7.24 16.93
N GLN A 489 -26.08 8.39 17.21
CA GLN A 489 -26.75 9.22 16.19
C GLN A 489 -25.73 9.72 15.15
N ILE A 490 -24.59 10.27 15.59
CA ILE A 490 -23.54 10.75 14.69
C ILE A 490 -23.04 9.63 13.80
N TRP A 491 -22.77 8.45 14.38
CA TRP A 491 -22.30 7.30 13.61
C TRP A 491 -23.36 6.81 12.62
N ALA A 492 -24.61 6.66 13.06
CA ALA A 492 -25.70 6.21 12.20
C ALA A 492 -25.88 7.14 10.98
N GLU A 493 -25.89 8.45 11.20
CA GLU A 493 -26.03 9.43 10.13
C GLU A 493 -24.84 9.45 9.16
N VAL A 494 -23.60 9.35 9.68
CA VAL A 494 -22.40 9.42 8.84
C VAL A 494 -22.17 8.12 8.09
N LEU A 495 -22.47 6.98 8.72
CA LEU A 495 -22.33 5.63 8.13
C LEU A 495 -23.54 5.24 7.26
N GLY A 496 -24.64 6.01 7.32
CA GLY A 496 -25.87 5.68 6.59
C GLY A 496 -26.61 4.46 7.15
N LEU A 497 -26.50 4.21 8.46
CA LEU A 497 -27.09 3.05 9.12
C LEU A 497 -28.40 3.41 9.84
N PRO A 498 -29.35 2.48 9.95
CA PRO A 498 -30.61 2.75 10.67
C PRO A 498 -30.42 2.91 12.18
N ARG A 499 -29.39 2.29 12.75
CA ARG A 499 -29.05 2.36 14.18
C ARG A 499 -27.62 1.86 14.40
N VAL A 500 -27.00 2.28 15.52
CA VAL A 500 -25.69 1.81 15.99
C VAL A 500 -25.80 1.46 17.47
N GLY A 501 -25.24 0.31 17.87
CA GLY A 501 -25.22 -0.19 19.24
C GLY A 501 -23.92 0.16 19.97
N VAL A 502 -23.92 -0.03 21.30
CA VAL A 502 -22.77 0.30 22.17
C VAL A 502 -21.54 -0.56 21.88
N HIS A 503 -21.76 -1.80 21.46
CA HIS A 503 -20.69 -2.75 21.17
C HIS A 503 -20.30 -2.80 19.68
N ASP A 504 -20.90 -1.95 18.87
CA ASP A 504 -20.58 -1.87 17.44
C ASP A 504 -19.22 -1.21 17.26
N SER A 505 -18.42 -1.81 16.37
CA SER A 505 -17.10 -1.29 15.99
C SER A 505 -17.23 -0.37 14.77
N PHE A 506 -16.60 0.80 14.84
CA PHE A 506 -16.55 1.74 13.72
C PHE A 506 -16.06 1.07 12.42
N LEU A 507 -15.05 0.21 12.52
CA LEU A 507 -14.45 -0.46 11.37
C LEU A 507 -15.36 -1.60 10.84
N GLU A 508 -15.94 -2.41 11.73
CA GLU A 508 -16.88 -3.48 11.36
C GLU A 508 -18.14 -2.94 10.67
N LEU A 509 -18.56 -1.73 11.04
CA LEU A 509 -19.67 -1.01 10.40
C LEU A 509 -19.28 -0.36 9.05
N GLY A 510 -18.08 -0.62 8.52
CA GLY A 510 -17.59 -0.05 7.26
C GLY A 510 -16.96 1.34 7.42
N GLY A 511 -16.59 1.71 8.63
CA GLY A 511 -15.88 2.96 8.90
C GLY A 511 -14.48 2.97 8.30
N HIS A 512 -14.09 4.08 7.71
CA HIS A 512 -12.75 4.35 7.17
C HIS A 512 -12.32 5.78 7.49
N SER A 513 -11.07 6.11 7.19
CA SER A 513 -10.43 7.37 7.62
C SER A 513 -11.26 8.62 7.34
N LEU A 514 -11.89 8.71 6.18
CA LEU A 514 -12.70 9.87 5.83
C LEU A 514 -13.99 9.97 6.65
N LEU A 515 -14.68 8.84 6.84
CA LEU A 515 -15.87 8.80 7.72
C LEU A 515 -15.46 9.08 9.16
N GLY A 516 -14.29 8.59 9.58
CA GLY A 516 -13.71 8.90 10.87
C GLY A 516 -13.49 10.41 11.09
N ILE A 517 -12.96 11.11 10.11
CA ILE A 517 -12.79 12.58 10.14
C ILE A 517 -14.15 13.28 10.28
N ARG A 518 -15.15 12.84 9.51
CA ARG A 518 -16.51 13.42 9.57
C ARG A 518 -17.20 13.15 10.91
N ILE A 519 -17.08 11.93 11.42
CA ILE A 519 -17.61 11.55 12.73
C ILE A 519 -16.95 12.40 13.80
N LEU A 520 -15.63 12.48 13.78
CA LEU A 520 -14.88 13.22 14.79
C LEU A 520 -15.13 14.72 14.73
N GLY A 521 -15.26 15.30 13.55
CA GLY A 521 -15.68 16.70 13.38
C GLY A 521 -17.00 16.96 14.08
N ARG A 522 -18.02 16.12 13.84
CA ARG A 522 -19.33 16.23 14.49
C ARG A 522 -19.27 15.97 16.00
N ILE A 523 -18.45 15.03 16.46
CA ILE A 523 -18.23 14.78 17.89
C ILE A 523 -17.60 16.02 18.54
N ASN A 524 -16.58 16.58 17.93
CA ASN A 524 -15.90 17.77 18.43
C ASN A 524 -16.86 18.97 18.51
N ASP A 525 -17.71 19.15 17.51
CA ASP A 525 -18.74 20.20 17.50
C ASP A 525 -19.80 19.95 18.58
N ALA A 526 -20.31 18.72 18.70
CA ALA A 526 -21.38 18.37 19.65
C ALA A 526 -20.95 18.48 21.12
N PHE A 527 -19.70 18.15 21.43
CA PHE A 527 -19.17 18.15 22.80
C PHE A 527 -18.22 19.32 23.10
N GLY A 528 -17.93 20.19 22.11
CA GLY A 528 -17.00 21.30 22.26
C GLY A 528 -15.58 20.83 22.59
N LEU A 529 -15.15 19.71 22.00
CA LEU A 529 -13.85 19.08 22.20
C LEU A 529 -12.95 19.31 20.99
N LYS A 530 -11.68 18.92 21.13
CA LYS A 530 -10.69 18.82 20.04
C LYS A 530 -10.02 17.44 20.08
N LEU A 531 -10.82 16.38 19.92
CA LEU A 531 -10.30 15.04 19.89
C LEU A 531 -9.54 14.80 18.57
N PRO A 532 -8.34 14.27 18.59
CA PRO A 532 -7.62 13.85 17.39
C PRO A 532 -8.26 12.60 16.78
N LEU A 533 -8.15 12.44 15.46
CA LEU A 533 -8.76 11.34 14.71
C LEU A 533 -8.39 9.96 15.26
N LEU A 534 -7.20 9.83 15.81
CA LEU A 534 -6.71 8.60 16.38
C LEU A 534 -7.58 8.07 17.55
N ARG A 535 -8.20 8.95 18.34
CA ARG A 535 -9.05 8.53 19.47
C ARG A 535 -10.24 7.68 19.03
N LEU A 536 -10.72 7.88 17.81
CA LEU A 536 -11.76 7.05 17.22
C LEU A 536 -11.26 5.63 16.90
N TYR A 537 -10.00 5.49 16.52
CA TYR A 537 -9.39 4.19 16.19
C TYR A 537 -8.82 3.46 17.42
N GLU A 538 -8.41 4.19 18.44
CA GLU A 538 -8.01 3.62 19.74
C GLU A 538 -9.20 3.10 20.55
N ALA A 539 -10.42 3.50 20.18
CA ALA A 539 -11.67 3.08 20.81
C ALA A 539 -12.36 2.03 19.90
N PRO A 540 -12.18 0.72 20.16
CA PRO A 540 -12.67 -0.33 19.27
C PRO A 540 -14.18 -0.34 19.11
N THR A 541 -14.94 0.15 20.11
CA THR A 541 -16.41 0.21 20.08
C THR A 541 -16.95 1.62 20.34
N LEU A 542 -18.23 1.84 20.06
CA LEU A 542 -18.91 3.08 20.40
C LEU A 542 -18.85 3.35 21.91
N GLY A 543 -18.97 2.32 22.75
CA GLY A 543 -18.88 2.45 24.22
C GLY A 543 -17.48 2.88 24.69
N ASP A 544 -16.42 2.38 24.07
CA ASP A 544 -15.06 2.79 24.37
C ASP A 544 -14.82 4.26 23.95
N LEU A 545 -15.38 4.66 22.81
CA LEU A 545 -15.34 6.05 22.36
C LEU A 545 -16.12 6.97 23.32
N ALA A 546 -17.26 6.52 23.83
CA ALA A 546 -18.02 7.28 24.81
C ALA A 546 -17.21 7.49 26.10
N THR A 547 -16.45 6.50 26.53
CA THR A 547 -15.55 6.61 27.66
C THR A 547 -14.43 7.63 27.38
N THR A 548 -13.84 7.59 26.18
CA THR A 548 -12.83 8.55 25.74
C THR A 548 -13.36 9.98 25.72
N VAL A 549 -14.58 10.19 25.21
CA VAL A 549 -15.25 11.50 25.19
C VAL A 549 -15.51 11.99 26.62
N ALA A 550 -15.99 11.11 27.51
CA ALA A 550 -16.25 11.46 28.90
C ALA A 550 -14.97 11.87 29.65
N GLN A 551 -13.87 11.17 29.41
CA GLN A 551 -12.55 11.54 29.97
C GLN A 551 -12.09 12.91 29.47
N ALA A 552 -12.18 13.17 28.17
CA ALA A 552 -11.81 14.47 27.60
C ALA A 552 -12.67 15.62 28.10
N LEU A 553 -13.96 15.39 28.37
CA LEU A 553 -14.86 16.37 29.00
C LEU A 553 -14.44 16.67 30.44
N ALA A 554 -14.07 15.64 31.22
CA ALA A 554 -13.59 15.81 32.58
C ALA A 554 -12.27 16.60 32.61
N GLU A 555 -11.30 16.25 31.78
CA GLU A 555 -10.02 16.99 31.66
C GLU A 555 -10.24 18.46 31.27
N LYS A 556 -11.19 18.74 30.38
CA LYS A 556 -11.55 20.10 29.99
C LYS A 556 -12.16 20.88 31.16
N ALA A 557 -13.07 20.27 31.91
CA ALA A 557 -13.69 20.90 33.07
C ALA A 557 -12.66 21.21 34.17
N ASP A 558 -11.72 20.29 34.44
CA ASP A 558 -10.64 20.51 35.40
C ASP A 558 -9.70 21.64 34.95
N ALA A 559 -9.38 21.72 33.65
CA ALA A 559 -8.54 22.79 33.11
C ALA A 559 -9.25 24.16 33.17
N GLU A 560 -10.55 24.22 32.91
CA GLU A 560 -11.35 25.46 33.02
C GLU A 560 -11.45 25.93 34.49
N LEU A 561 -11.61 24.98 35.43
CA LEU A 561 -11.62 25.28 36.85
C LEU A 561 -10.27 25.82 37.33
N LEU A 562 -9.18 25.17 36.89
CA LEU A 562 -7.81 25.64 37.22
C LEU A 562 -7.55 27.04 36.64
N ALA A 563 -7.96 27.31 35.41
CA ALA A 563 -7.80 28.63 34.79
C ALA A 563 -8.54 29.72 35.58
N ARG A 564 -9.80 29.44 36.01
CA ARG A 564 -10.57 30.39 36.85
C ARG A 564 -9.91 30.63 38.20
N LEU A 565 -9.39 29.60 38.86
CA LEU A 565 -8.68 29.72 40.12
C LEU A 565 -7.39 30.54 39.98
N LEU A 566 -6.67 30.40 38.87
CA LEU A 566 -5.48 31.19 38.58
C LEU A 566 -5.84 32.66 38.33
N GLU A 567 -6.90 32.94 37.57
CA GLU A 567 -7.39 34.32 37.39
C GLU A 567 -7.84 34.97 38.70
N GLU A 568 -8.49 34.23 39.59
CA GLU A 568 -8.88 34.74 40.92
C GLU A 568 -7.65 35.05 41.81
N VAL A 569 -6.62 34.22 41.73
CA VAL A 569 -5.35 34.45 42.46
C VAL A 569 -4.62 35.70 41.92
N GLU A 570 -4.49 35.82 40.58
CA GLU A 570 -3.87 37.01 39.97
C GLU A 570 -4.62 38.31 40.26
N GLN A 571 -5.96 38.26 40.26
CA GLN A 571 -6.77 39.41 40.63
C GLN A 571 -6.70 39.72 42.14
N GLY A 572 -6.51 38.72 42.99
CA GLY A 572 -6.34 38.86 44.43
C GLY A 572 -4.95 39.41 44.83
N GLU A 573 -3.90 39.20 44.03
CA GLU A 573 -2.57 39.80 44.23
C GLU A 573 -2.48 41.25 43.75
N THR A 574 -3.36 41.67 42.85
CA THR A 574 -3.40 43.10 42.36
C THR A 574 -4.09 44.04 43.36
N LEU A 575 -4.70 43.51 44.42
CA LEU A 575 -5.42 44.24 45.47
C LEU A 575 -4.63 44.29 46.83
N ARG A 576 -3.39 43.85 46.85
CA ARG A 576 -2.46 44.05 47.97
C ARG A 576 -1.25 44.88 47.47
#